data_7c91f0f22523c3853fa59076e92cb71d
#
_entry.id   7c91f0f22523c3853fa59076e92cb71d
#
_cell.length_a   1.000
_cell.length_b   1.000
_cell.length_c   1.000
_cell.angle_alpha   90.00
_cell.angle_beta   90.00
_cell.angle_gamma   90.00
#
_symmetry.space_group_name_H-M   'P 1'
#
loop_
_entity.id
_entity.type
_entity.pdbx_description
1 polymer ?
#
loop_
_entity_poly.entity_id
_entity_poly.type
_entity_poly.pdbx_seq_one_letter_code
_entity_poly.pdbx_strand_id
1 'polypeptide(L)'
;FFDGLVDVLKIINENINKKEEEKEKYDNIYSQYKRFVELIKTYYPKTLGETRRPINEISLYDYAHPIASLTKSNLIKVLAEGWFEPRGRSKWRILKINIETIALLSKGLKTGDILGYKSAMDEAYEKIKELIEFKYCLGNEIYRDTTGIYFTFPAFKNSDDIDYIITLI
;
A
#
# COMPACT_ATOMS: atom_id res chain seq x y z
N PHE A 1 -20.47 1.01 9.64
CA PHE A 1 -19.13 1.50 9.25
C PHE A 1 -18.39 2.09 10.44
N PHE A 2 -18.95 3.13 11.08
CA PHE A 2 -18.27 3.81 12.19
C PHE A 2 -17.98 2.88 13.37
N ASP A 3 -18.93 2.01 13.77
CA ASP A 3 -18.73 1.05 14.83
C ASP A 3 -17.57 0.09 14.52
N GLY A 4 -17.53 -0.45 13.30
CA GLY A 4 -16.43 -1.31 12.87
C GLY A 4 -15.08 -0.62 12.84
N LEU A 5 -15.04 0.68 12.49
CA LEU A 5 -13.82 1.49 12.51
C LEU A 5 -13.35 1.74 13.94
N VAL A 6 -14.25 2.09 14.85
CA VAL A 6 -13.94 2.31 16.26
C VAL A 6 -13.38 1.03 16.90
N ASP A 7 -13.97 -0.14 16.62
CA ASP A 7 -13.50 -1.42 17.12
C ASP A 7 -12.08 -1.74 16.64
N VAL A 8 -11.80 -1.54 15.34
CA VAL A 8 -10.45 -1.74 14.79
C VAL A 8 -9.43 -0.83 15.46
N LEU A 9 -9.73 0.46 15.63
CA LEU A 9 -8.83 1.41 16.27
C LEU A 9 -8.58 1.08 17.75
N LYS A 10 -9.59 0.61 18.48
CA LYS A 10 -9.43 0.15 19.87
C LYS A 10 -8.47 -1.04 19.95
N ILE A 11 -8.68 -2.06 19.11
CA ILE A 11 -7.83 -3.26 19.08
C ILE A 11 -6.38 -2.92 18.73
N ILE A 12 -6.17 -2.03 17.74
CA ILE A 12 -4.82 -1.56 17.38
C ILE A 12 -4.16 -0.87 18.58
N ASN A 13 -4.87 0.03 19.25
CA ASN A 13 -4.33 0.75 20.40
C ASN A 13 -4.00 -0.17 21.58
N GLU A 14 -4.85 -1.17 21.85
CA GLU A 14 -4.59 -2.19 22.85
C GLU A 14 -3.35 -3.02 22.54
N ASN A 15 -3.18 -3.45 21.28
CA ASN A 15 -2.04 -4.25 20.84
C ASN A 15 -0.72 -3.46 20.86
N ILE A 16 -0.74 -2.15 20.56
CA ILE A 16 0.46 -1.30 20.67
C ILE A 16 0.98 -1.27 22.11
N ASN A 17 0.09 -1.30 23.11
CA ASN A 17 0.43 -1.15 24.51
C ASN A 17 0.73 -2.48 25.23
N LYS A 18 0.46 -3.63 24.60
CA LYS A 18 0.76 -4.95 25.19
C LYS A 18 2.26 -5.27 25.12
N LYS A 19 2.76 -5.97 26.15
CA LYS A 19 4.11 -6.58 26.17
C LYS A 19 4.04 -7.99 25.56
N GLU A 20 3.80 -8.07 24.26
CA GLU A 20 3.80 -9.32 23.50
C GLU A 20 5.14 -9.47 22.73
N GLU A 21 5.43 -10.68 22.24
CA GLU A 21 6.55 -10.88 21.32
C GLU A 21 6.34 -10.03 20.05
N GLU A 22 7.41 -9.47 19.50
CA GLU A 22 7.35 -8.53 18.37
C GLU A 22 6.61 -9.11 17.17
N LYS A 23 6.77 -10.41 16.90
CA LYS A 23 6.10 -11.09 15.80
C LYS A 23 4.59 -11.18 15.98
N GLU A 24 4.12 -11.56 17.18
CA GLU A 24 2.69 -11.67 17.48
C GLU A 24 2.02 -10.30 17.42
N LYS A 25 2.69 -9.28 17.94
CA LYS A 25 2.25 -7.89 17.85
C LYS A 25 2.14 -7.43 16.39
N TYR A 26 3.13 -7.76 15.55
CA TYR A 26 3.10 -7.46 14.11
C TYR A 26 1.89 -8.10 13.42
N ASP A 27 1.68 -9.42 13.62
CA ASP A 27 0.60 -10.16 12.98
C ASP A 27 -0.78 -9.62 13.38
N ASN A 28 -0.96 -9.28 14.66
CA ASN A 28 -2.18 -8.68 15.16
C ASN A 28 -2.46 -7.30 14.54
N ILE A 29 -1.48 -6.41 14.54
CA ILE A 29 -1.61 -5.06 13.94
C ILE A 29 -1.88 -5.17 12.45
N TYR A 30 -1.18 -6.08 11.75
CA TYR A 30 -1.37 -6.29 10.32
C TYR A 30 -2.76 -6.81 9.98
N SER A 31 -3.31 -7.73 10.77
CA SER A 31 -4.68 -8.22 10.59
C SER A 31 -5.73 -7.11 10.75
N GLN A 32 -5.55 -6.23 11.74
CA GLN A 32 -6.45 -5.10 11.96
C GLN A 32 -6.28 -4.03 10.85
N TYR A 33 -5.08 -3.80 10.37
CA TYR A 33 -4.83 -2.95 9.21
C TYR A 33 -5.58 -3.47 7.96
N LYS A 34 -5.51 -4.76 7.67
CA LYS A 34 -6.28 -5.37 6.57
C LYS A 34 -7.79 -5.12 6.74
N ARG A 35 -8.32 -5.39 7.93
CA ARG A 35 -9.74 -5.13 8.23
C ARG A 35 -10.13 -3.66 8.05
N PHE A 36 -9.28 -2.74 8.47
CA PHE A 36 -9.47 -1.31 8.26
C PHE A 36 -9.53 -0.95 6.76
N VAL A 37 -8.58 -1.43 5.97
CA VAL A 37 -8.53 -1.21 4.52
C VAL A 37 -9.78 -1.78 3.83
N GLU A 38 -10.24 -2.96 4.20
CA GLU A 38 -11.47 -3.58 3.71
C GLU A 38 -12.71 -2.72 3.98
N LEU A 39 -12.83 -2.19 5.18
CA LEU A 39 -13.92 -1.27 5.54
C LEU A 39 -13.91 -0.02 4.66
N ILE A 40 -12.74 0.60 4.47
CA ILE A 40 -12.59 1.76 3.61
C ILE A 40 -12.94 1.42 2.16
N LYS A 41 -12.40 0.33 1.61
CA LYS A 41 -12.69 -0.12 0.24
C LYS A 41 -14.16 -0.44 0.01
N THR A 42 -14.88 -0.86 1.04
CA THR A 42 -16.31 -1.19 0.93
C THR A 42 -17.21 0.05 0.88
N TYR A 43 -16.88 1.07 1.66
CA TYR A 43 -17.77 2.23 1.85
C TYR A 43 -17.34 3.48 1.07
N TYR A 44 -16.06 3.78 1.00
CA TYR A 44 -15.54 4.99 0.38
C TYR A 44 -15.77 5.08 -1.14
N PRO A 45 -15.71 3.99 -1.93
CA PRO A 45 -16.02 4.06 -3.36
C PRO A 45 -17.46 4.47 -3.68
N LYS A 46 -18.37 4.25 -2.71
CA LYS A 46 -19.80 4.63 -2.83
C LYS A 46 -20.08 6.07 -2.42
N THR A 47 -19.09 6.77 -1.93
CA THR A 47 -19.19 8.14 -1.43
C THR A 47 -18.48 9.09 -2.38
N LEU A 48 -19.12 10.20 -2.73
CA LEU A 48 -18.55 11.20 -3.62
C LEU A 48 -17.38 11.93 -2.95
N GLY A 49 -16.27 12.09 -3.67
CA GLY A 49 -15.07 12.77 -3.18
C GLY A 49 -15.21 14.29 -3.10
N GLU A 50 -15.99 14.87 -4.01
CA GLU A 50 -16.22 16.32 -4.09
C GLU A 50 -17.69 16.60 -4.43
N THR A 51 -18.40 17.31 -3.59
CA THR A 51 -19.83 17.60 -3.77
C THR A 51 -20.13 19.00 -4.34
N ARG A 52 -19.11 19.86 -4.44
CA ARG A 52 -19.27 21.24 -4.92
C ARG A 52 -19.28 21.36 -6.44
N ARG A 53 -18.87 20.32 -7.15
CA ARG A 53 -18.88 20.30 -8.62
C ARG A 53 -20.09 19.52 -9.13
N PRO A 54 -20.73 19.96 -10.24
CA PRO A 54 -21.90 19.29 -10.79
C PRO A 54 -21.58 17.92 -11.40
N ILE A 55 -20.30 17.67 -11.77
CA ILE A 55 -19.82 16.37 -12.28
C ILE A 55 -18.80 15.86 -11.27
N ASN A 56 -19.14 14.77 -10.61
CA ASN A 56 -18.28 14.16 -9.62
C ASN A 56 -18.04 12.70 -9.99
N GLU A 57 -17.02 12.47 -10.79
CA GLU A 57 -16.65 11.15 -11.31
C GLU A 57 -15.67 10.42 -10.39
N ILE A 58 -15.19 11.08 -9.32
CA ILE A 58 -14.17 10.55 -8.44
C ILE A 58 -14.79 10.17 -7.11
N SER A 59 -14.62 8.91 -6.70
CA SER A 59 -15.06 8.47 -5.38
C SER A 59 -14.21 9.06 -4.26
N LEU A 60 -14.71 9.07 -3.05
CA LEU A 60 -13.94 9.49 -1.88
C LEU A 60 -12.69 8.63 -1.70
N TYR A 61 -12.76 7.35 -2.05
CA TYR A 61 -11.60 6.46 -2.03
C TYR A 61 -10.53 6.89 -3.02
N ASP A 62 -10.89 7.11 -4.28
CA ASP A 62 -9.96 7.51 -5.34
C ASP A 62 -9.31 8.87 -5.07
N TYR A 63 -10.01 9.74 -4.36
CA TYR A 63 -9.48 11.03 -3.93
C TYR A 63 -8.55 10.91 -2.73
N ALA A 64 -8.93 10.17 -1.70
CA ALA A 64 -8.20 10.05 -0.45
C ALA A 64 -6.97 9.14 -0.54
N HIS A 65 -7.04 8.05 -1.31
CA HIS A 65 -5.98 7.07 -1.42
C HIS A 65 -4.65 7.62 -1.95
N PRO A 66 -4.60 8.38 -3.05
CA PRO A 66 -3.35 9.01 -3.51
C PRO A 66 -2.78 9.99 -2.49
N ILE A 67 -3.62 10.80 -1.84
CA ILE A 67 -3.18 11.76 -0.83
C ILE A 67 -2.54 11.03 0.36
N ALA A 68 -3.20 10.01 0.88
CA ALA A 68 -2.67 9.19 1.97
C ALA A 68 -1.35 8.51 1.58
N SER A 69 -1.27 8.00 0.36
CA SER A 69 -0.11 7.33 -0.21
C SER A 69 1.11 8.26 -0.30
N LEU A 70 0.93 9.45 -0.84
CA LEU A 70 1.96 10.48 -0.95
C LEU A 70 2.38 10.99 0.43
N THR A 71 1.42 11.19 1.34
CA THR A 71 1.69 11.62 2.72
C THR A 71 2.53 10.58 3.45
N LYS A 72 2.20 9.29 3.33
CA LYS A 72 2.96 8.19 3.91
C LYS A 72 4.40 8.18 3.41
N SER A 73 4.62 8.21 2.09
CA SER A 73 5.96 8.22 1.50
C SER A 73 6.78 9.44 1.96
N ASN A 74 6.15 10.60 2.09
CA ASN A 74 6.83 11.79 2.57
C ASN A 74 7.17 11.71 4.07
N LEU A 75 6.28 11.14 4.88
CA LEU A 75 6.51 10.93 6.31
C LEU A 75 7.70 10.00 6.57
N ILE A 76 7.78 8.88 5.84
CA ILE A 76 8.92 7.95 5.94
C ILE A 76 10.24 8.65 5.55
N LYS A 77 10.23 9.45 4.48
CA LYS A 77 11.39 10.26 4.11
C LYS A 77 11.83 11.18 5.26
N VAL A 78 10.88 11.88 5.88
CA VAL A 78 11.16 12.77 7.03
C VAL A 78 11.73 12.00 8.22
N LEU A 79 11.19 10.82 8.52
CA LEU A 79 11.67 9.99 9.61
C LEU A 79 13.08 9.45 9.35
N ALA A 80 13.40 9.09 8.11
CA ALA A 80 14.71 8.56 7.73
C ALA A 80 15.79 9.65 7.65
N GLU A 81 15.47 10.80 7.06
CA GLU A 81 16.43 11.88 6.83
C GLU A 81 16.45 12.95 7.93
N GLY A 82 15.51 12.91 8.88
CA GLY A 82 15.40 13.89 9.97
C GLY A 82 15.07 15.32 9.52
N TRP A 83 14.60 15.48 8.27
CA TRP A 83 14.37 16.80 7.69
C TRP A 83 13.06 16.89 6.92
N PHE A 84 12.33 18.00 7.12
CA PHE A 84 11.06 18.29 6.45
C PHE A 84 11.26 19.32 5.33
N GLU A 85 10.84 18.97 4.11
CA GLU A 85 10.85 19.94 3.02
C GLU A 85 9.68 20.93 3.14
N PRO A 86 9.95 22.25 2.93
CA PRO A 86 8.89 23.25 2.94
C PRO A 86 7.77 22.93 1.95
N ARG A 87 6.57 23.43 2.23
CA ARG A 87 5.39 23.26 1.37
C ARG A 87 5.73 23.56 -0.10
N GLY A 88 5.28 22.69 -1.00
CA GLY A 88 5.42 22.83 -2.44
C GLY A 88 6.75 22.33 -3.03
N ARG A 89 7.67 21.80 -2.20
CA ARG A 89 8.95 21.22 -2.66
C ARG A 89 9.09 19.73 -2.41
N SER A 90 8.08 19.10 -1.83
CA SER A 90 8.08 17.65 -1.62
C SER A 90 8.15 16.90 -2.94
N LYS A 91 9.10 15.99 -3.04
CA LYS A 91 9.31 15.13 -4.22
C LYS A 91 8.97 13.70 -3.86
N TRP A 92 8.42 12.98 -4.82
CA TRP A 92 8.12 11.56 -4.71
C TRP A 92 8.76 10.82 -5.88
N ARG A 93 8.87 9.53 -5.72
CA ARG A 93 9.23 8.59 -6.78
C ARG A 93 8.08 7.59 -6.95
N ILE A 94 8.07 6.93 -8.07
CA ILE A 94 7.24 5.76 -8.31
C ILE A 94 8.19 4.56 -8.35
N LEU A 95 7.94 3.59 -7.48
CA LEU A 95 8.58 2.29 -7.54
C LEU A 95 7.72 1.38 -8.42
N LYS A 96 8.28 0.91 -9.52
CA LYS A 96 7.67 -0.13 -10.36
C LYS A 96 8.39 -1.44 -10.11
N ILE A 97 7.63 -2.48 -9.75
CA ILE A 97 8.12 -3.85 -9.74
C ILE A 97 7.58 -4.52 -10.99
N ASN A 98 8.50 -4.82 -11.91
CA ASN A 98 8.17 -5.37 -13.21
C ASN A 98 7.94 -6.88 -13.12
N ILE A 99 6.77 -7.34 -13.56
CA ILE A 99 6.42 -8.76 -13.66
C ILE A 99 5.79 -8.99 -15.03
N GLU A 100 6.43 -9.82 -15.84
CA GLU A 100 5.93 -10.16 -17.18
C GLU A 100 4.81 -11.19 -17.11
N THR A 101 3.64 -10.75 -16.66
CA THR A 101 2.46 -11.57 -16.46
C THR A 101 2.07 -12.35 -17.71
N ILE A 102 2.03 -11.68 -18.86
CA ILE A 102 1.62 -12.29 -20.13
C ILE A 102 2.60 -13.38 -20.53
N ALA A 103 3.91 -13.13 -20.40
CA ALA A 103 4.93 -14.12 -20.70
C ALA A 103 4.85 -15.35 -19.79
N LEU A 104 4.45 -15.17 -18.54
CA LEU A 104 4.25 -16.28 -17.60
C LEU A 104 2.99 -17.07 -17.94
N LEU A 105 1.86 -16.39 -18.17
CA LEU A 105 0.58 -17.03 -18.50
C LEU A 105 0.63 -17.80 -19.83
N SER A 106 1.41 -17.32 -20.81
CA SER A 106 1.59 -17.97 -22.12
C SER A 106 2.32 -19.32 -22.04
N LYS A 107 2.97 -19.65 -20.91
CA LYS A 107 3.58 -20.96 -20.68
C LYS A 107 2.57 -22.04 -20.29
N GLY A 108 1.34 -21.66 -19.92
CA GLY A 108 0.29 -22.60 -19.56
C GLY A 108 -0.22 -23.34 -20.79
N LEU A 109 -0.19 -24.67 -20.75
CA LEU A 109 -0.70 -25.54 -21.83
C LEU A 109 -2.19 -25.84 -21.64
N LYS A 110 -2.68 -25.76 -20.42
CA LYS A 110 -4.08 -26.06 -20.07
C LYS A 110 -4.66 -24.87 -19.29
N THR A 111 -5.96 -24.72 -19.32
CA THR A 111 -6.68 -23.69 -18.55
C THR A 111 -6.34 -23.77 -17.05
N GLY A 112 -6.17 -24.98 -16.51
CA GLY A 112 -5.76 -25.17 -15.12
C GLY A 112 -4.38 -24.60 -14.81
N ASP A 113 -3.42 -24.72 -15.72
CA ASP A 113 -2.07 -24.18 -15.58
C ASP A 113 -2.12 -22.65 -15.54
N ILE A 114 -2.91 -22.04 -16.45
CA ILE A 114 -3.09 -20.58 -16.52
C ILE A 114 -3.72 -20.05 -15.24
N LEU A 115 -4.74 -20.73 -14.71
CA LEU A 115 -5.37 -20.37 -13.43
C LEU A 115 -4.40 -20.52 -12.26
N GLY A 116 -3.57 -21.58 -12.25
CA GLY A 116 -2.52 -21.77 -11.26
C GLY A 116 -1.47 -20.67 -11.28
N TYR A 117 -0.97 -20.29 -12.46
CA TYR A 117 -0.04 -19.17 -12.60
C TYR A 117 -0.65 -17.85 -12.14
N LYS A 118 -1.90 -17.59 -12.49
CA LYS A 118 -2.61 -16.39 -12.05
C LYS A 118 -2.71 -16.34 -10.52
N SER A 119 -3.13 -17.43 -9.89
CA SER A 119 -3.22 -17.51 -8.42
C SER A 119 -1.88 -17.30 -7.74
N ALA A 120 -0.81 -17.92 -8.27
CA ALA A 120 0.54 -17.72 -7.72
C ALA A 120 1.03 -16.28 -7.87
N MET A 121 0.67 -15.61 -8.96
CA MET A 121 0.99 -14.20 -9.16
C MET A 121 0.23 -13.27 -8.24
N ASP A 122 -1.07 -13.52 -8.06
CA ASP A 122 -1.89 -12.73 -7.13
C ASP A 122 -1.33 -12.87 -5.70
N GLU A 123 -0.91 -14.07 -5.29
CA GLU A 123 -0.24 -14.28 -4.01
C GLU A 123 1.10 -13.52 -3.91
N ALA A 124 1.90 -13.54 -4.97
CA ALA A 124 3.16 -12.79 -5.02
C ALA A 124 2.94 -11.28 -4.91
N TYR A 125 1.95 -10.74 -5.61
CA TYR A 125 1.58 -9.33 -5.51
C TYR A 125 1.15 -8.95 -4.09
N GLU A 126 0.34 -9.78 -3.41
CA GLU A 126 -0.07 -9.51 -2.04
C GLU A 126 1.11 -9.55 -1.05
N LYS A 127 2.07 -10.45 -1.23
CA LYS A 127 3.31 -10.49 -0.43
C LYS A 127 4.17 -9.24 -0.66
N ILE A 128 4.36 -8.82 -1.91
CA ILE A 128 5.09 -7.60 -2.26
C ILE A 128 4.42 -6.38 -1.62
N LYS A 129 3.11 -6.32 -1.71
CA LYS A 129 2.31 -5.25 -1.11
C LYS A 129 2.48 -5.22 0.41
N GLU A 130 2.39 -6.37 1.08
CA GLU A 130 2.65 -6.48 2.53
C GLU A 130 4.02 -5.93 2.91
N LEU A 131 5.06 -6.27 2.16
CA LEU A 131 6.41 -5.77 2.40
C LEU A 131 6.48 -4.25 2.27
N ILE A 132 6.01 -3.70 1.15
CA ILE A 132 6.15 -2.27 0.83
C ILE A 132 5.21 -1.41 1.65
N GLU A 133 3.94 -1.80 1.74
CA GLU A 133 2.92 -0.99 2.39
C GLU A 133 2.94 -1.10 3.91
N PHE A 134 3.25 -2.26 4.45
CA PHE A 134 3.12 -2.50 5.88
C PHE A 134 4.46 -2.70 6.58
N LYS A 135 5.28 -3.65 6.15
CA LYS A 135 6.53 -3.96 6.84
C LYS A 135 7.54 -2.81 6.77
N TYR A 136 7.75 -2.25 5.58
CA TYR A 136 8.67 -1.12 5.38
C TYR A 136 8.00 0.24 5.33
N CYS A 137 6.66 0.28 5.26
CA CYS A 137 5.84 1.49 5.22
C CYS A 137 6.24 2.52 4.15
N LEU A 138 6.84 2.12 3.04
CA LEU A 138 7.43 3.02 2.04
C LEU A 138 6.40 3.81 1.23
N GLY A 139 5.24 3.22 0.97
CA GLY A 139 4.17 3.83 0.20
C GLY A 139 2.98 2.90 0.09
N ASN A 140 2.08 3.18 -0.82
CA ASN A 140 0.94 2.29 -1.13
C ASN A 140 0.91 1.99 -2.62
N GLU A 141 0.29 0.87 -2.98
CA GLU A 141 -0.05 0.53 -4.35
C GLU A 141 -0.97 1.61 -4.94
N ILE A 142 -0.58 2.17 -6.09
CA ILE A 142 -1.35 3.18 -6.80
C ILE A 142 -1.89 2.66 -8.14
N TYR A 143 -1.24 1.65 -8.69
CA TYR A 143 -1.63 1.07 -9.97
C TYR A 143 -1.06 -0.33 -10.12
N ARG A 144 -1.77 -1.19 -10.86
CA ARG A 144 -1.34 -2.54 -11.24
C ARG A 144 -1.82 -2.85 -12.65
N ASP A 145 -0.94 -3.41 -13.46
CA ASP A 145 -1.25 -3.88 -14.81
C ASP A 145 -0.58 -5.21 -15.13
N THR A 146 -0.62 -5.62 -16.40
CA THR A 146 0.02 -6.85 -16.88
C THR A 146 1.54 -6.81 -16.90
N THR A 147 2.14 -5.63 -16.71
CA THR A 147 3.59 -5.42 -16.72
C THR A 147 4.17 -5.28 -15.31
N GLY A 148 3.32 -5.14 -14.30
CA GLY A 148 3.78 -5.05 -12.92
C GLY A 148 2.87 -4.26 -11.98
N ILE A 149 3.42 -3.96 -10.82
CA ILE A 149 2.76 -3.23 -9.75
C ILE A 149 3.53 -1.94 -9.44
N TYR A 150 2.81 -0.86 -9.17
CA TYR A 150 3.36 0.48 -8.98
C TYR A 150 3.00 1.01 -7.59
N PHE A 151 4.00 1.54 -6.90
CA PHE A 151 3.84 2.12 -5.56
C PHE A 151 4.32 3.57 -5.54
N THR A 152 3.72 4.39 -4.68
CA THR A 152 4.39 5.61 -4.25
C THR A 152 5.64 5.26 -3.48
N PHE A 153 6.70 6.07 -3.62
CA PHE A 153 7.98 5.81 -2.98
C PHE A 153 8.63 7.11 -2.48
N PRO A 154 9.33 7.08 -1.33
CA PRO A 154 10.02 8.25 -0.83
C PRO A 154 11.15 8.68 -1.79
N ALA A 155 11.29 9.99 -2.03
CA ALA A 155 12.41 10.52 -2.79
C ALA A 155 13.59 10.82 -1.85
N PHE A 156 14.28 9.78 -1.37
CA PHE A 156 15.49 9.91 -0.57
C PHE A 156 16.58 10.69 -1.34
N LYS A 157 17.40 11.43 -0.61
CA LYS A 157 18.49 12.23 -1.18
C LYS A 157 19.68 11.36 -1.57
N ASN A 158 20.00 10.37 -0.74
CA ASN A 158 21.12 9.46 -0.97
C ASN A 158 20.67 8.25 -1.79
N SER A 159 21.45 7.88 -2.80
CA SER A 159 21.24 6.66 -3.57
C SER A 159 21.42 5.40 -2.74
N ASP A 160 22.36 5.43 -1.79
CA ASP A 160 22.70 4.30 -0.93
C ASP A 160 21.51 3.85 -0.07
N ASP A 161 20.67 4.78 0.39
CA ASP A 161 19.43 4.47 1.12
C ASP A 161 18.42 3.71 0.25
N ILE A 162 18.41 4.01 -1.06
CA ILE A 162 17.53 3.36 -2.03
C ILE A 162 18.03 1.95 -2.31
N ASP A 163 19.32 1.79 -2.55
CA ASP A 163 19.95 0.50 -2.84
C ASP A 163 19.83 -0.45 -1.64
N TYR A 164 19.97 0.07 -0.44
CA TYR A 164 19.72 -0.69 0.80
C TYR A 164 18.28 -1.18 0.89
N ILE A 165 17.29 -0.33 0.62
CA ILE A 165 15.86 -0.72 0.66
C ILE A 165 15.54 -1.72 -0.45
N ILE A 166 16.08 -1.53 -1.66
CA ILE A 166 15.89 -2.47 -2.77
C ILE A 166 16.47 -3.86 -2.42
N THR A 167 17.57 -3.91 -1.69
CA THR A 167 18.17 -5.16 -1.25
C THR A 167 17.36 -5.88 -0.17
N LEU A 168 16.52 -5.15 0.58
CA LEU A 168 15.64 -5.71 1.62
C LEU A 168 14.30 -6.24 1.09
N ILE A 169 13.89 -5.86 -0.12
CA ILE A 169 12.66 -6.30 -0.80
C ILE A 169 12.92 -7.55 -1.64
#